data_4a0639c2244a4450ecfac353b59234d3
#
_entry.id   4a0639c2244a4450ecfac353b59234d3
#
_cell.length_a   1.000
_cell.length_b   1.000
_cell.length_c   1.000
_cell.angle_alpha   90.00
_cell.angle_beta   90.00
_cell.angle_gamma   90.00
#
_symmetry.space_group_name_H-M   'P 1'
#
loop_
_entity.id
_entity.type
_entity.pdbx_description
1 polymer ?
#
loop_
_entity_poly.entity_id
_entity_poly.type
_entity_poly.pdbx_seq_one_letter_code
_entity_poly.pdbx_strand_id
1 'polypeptide(L)'
;MFAIKNYGILWERKYIHYGYAGSPGHLNGHRRGVKKADFRQQSGVYVLYDKDMIPVYVGQAGRGNANLFERLKQHEHGSDHLWNRWIYFSWFGLCKANKDGTLSMSDNADRKISGAVSDALNDIEGALILSMEPKLNKQGARFKGVLKFSQSIDEEVEEMSLYEVDERIDSLEVKLEKIVKLISKLSK
;
A
#
# COMPACT_ATOMS: atom_id res chain seq x y z
N MET A 1 2.31 22.87 -3.00
CA MET A 1 2.12 22.51 -1.58
C MET A 1 1.87 21.01 -1.52
N PHE A 2 2.58 20.21 -0.70
CA PHE A 2 2.37 18.75 -0.65
C PHE A 2 1.03 18.45 0.05
N ALA A 3 0.21 17.56 -0.55
CA ALA A 3 -1.06 17.13 0.05
C ALA A 3 -0.79 16.29 1.32
N ILE A 4 0.11 15.31 1.25
CA ILE A 4 0.50 14.48 2.40
C ILE A 4 1.36 15.30 3.36
N LYS A 5 0.97 15.36 4.63
CA LYS A 5 1.65 16.12 5.69
C LYS A 5 2.43 15.25 6.65
N ASN A 6 1.96 14.04 6.92
CA ASN A 6 2.59 13.07 7.79
C ASN A 6 2.30 11.68 7.26
N TYR A 7 3.11 10.72 7.69
CA TYR A 7 2.89 9.30 7.38
C TYR A 7 3.44 8.41 8.49
N GLY A 8 2.90 7.20 8.57
CA GLY A 8 3.44 6.10 9.36
C GLY A 8 3.55 4.86 8.48
N ILE A 9 4.63 4.11 8.65
CA ILE A 9 4.89 2.90 7.84
C ILE A 9 4.95 1.69 8.76
N LEU A 10 4.21 0.64 8.39
CA LEU A 10 4.18 -0.66 9.08
C LEU A 10 3.97 -0.54 10.59
N TRP A 11 3.01 0.30 11.00
CA TRP A 11 2.57 0.34 12.38
C TRP A 11 1.84 -0.95 12.73
N GLU A 12 2.04 -1.43 13.95
CA GLU A 12 1.42 -2.68 14.39
C GLU A 12 0.03 -2.44 14.97
N ARG A 13 -0.94 -3.22 14.53
CA ARG A 13 -2.32 -3.23 15.00
C ARG A 13 -2.43 -3.36 16.52
N LYS A 14 -1.60 -4.21 17.14
CA LYS A 14 -1.62 -4.46 18.60
C LYS A 14 -1.32 -3.24 19.46
N TYR A 15 -0.70 -2.19 18.90
CA TYR A 15 -0.40 -0.94 19.61
C TYR A 15 -1.47 0.13 19.45
N ILE A 16 -2.56 -0.16 18.75
CA ILE A 16 -3.72 0.73 18.69
C ILE A 16 -4.57 0.49 19.94
N HIS A 17 -4.78 1.53 20.73
CA HIS A 17 -5.71 1.45 21.85
C HIS A 17 -7.10 1.91 21.40
N TYR A 18 -8.00 0.96 21.13
CA TYR A 18 -9.34 1.26 20.57
C TYR A 18 -10.31 1.86 21.58
N GLY A 19 -9.90 2.02 22.83
CA GLY A 19 -10.75 2.54 23.90
C GLY A 19 -11.67 1.49 24.50
N TYR A 20 -12.26 1.86 25.62
CA TYR A 20 -13.30 1.12 26.35
C TYR A 20 -14.25 2.12 26.99
N ALA A 21 -15.29 1.66 27.68
CA ALA A 21 -16.23 2.55 28.36
C ALA A 21 -15.48 3.54 29.28
N GLY A 22 -15.59 4.84 28.99
CA GLY A 22 -14.89 5.91 29.70
C GLY A 22 -13.49 6.26 29.18
N SER A 23 -12.95 5.53 28.19
CA SER A 23 -11.67 5.87 27.52
C SER A 23 -11.82 5.95 26.02
N PRO A 24 -11.55 7.11 25.39
CA PRO A 24 -11.77 7.30 23.96
C PRO A 24 -10.75 6.58 23.05
N GLY A 25 -9.78 5.87 23.64
CA GLY A 25 -8.68 5.24 22.90
C GLY A 25 -7.64 6.23 22.40
N HIS A 26 -6.61 5.75 21.68
CA HIS A 26 -5.59 6.59 21.05
C HIS A 26 -4.84 5.87 19.94
N LEU A 27 -4.31 6.66 19.00
CA LEU A 27 -3.45 6.25 17.90
C LEU A 27 -2.19 7.12 17.95
N ASN A 28 -1.25 6.75 18.79
CA ASN A 28 -0.11 7.59 19.14
C ASN A 28 1.11 7.33 18.26
N GLY A 29 1.78 8.41 17.86
CA GLY A 29 3.08 8.38 17.24
C GLY A 29 4.07 9.33 17.89
N HIS A 30 5.35 9.09 17.66
CA HIS A 30 6.41 9.95 18.15
C HIS A 30 7.42 10.27 17.05
N ARG A 31 8.04 11.42 17.17
CA ARG A 31 9.13 11.86 16.31
C ARG A 31 10.06 12.75 17.13
N ARG A 32 11.37 12.70 16.87
CA ARG A 32 12.34 13.61 17.50
C ARG A 32 11.95 15.08 17.27
N GLY A 33 11.91 15.85 18.36
CA GLY A 33 11.57 17.28 18.33
C GLY A 33 10.07 17.60 18.24
N VAL A 34 9.18 16.59 18.31
CA VAL A 34 7.73 16.74 18.39
C VAL A 34 7.25 16.00 19.63
N LYS A 35 6.31 16.59 20.37
CA LYS A 35 5.62 15.87 21.44
C LYS A 35 4.86 14.68 20.85
N LYS A 36 4.59 13.66 21.69
CA LYS A 36 3.76 12.52 21.32
C LYS A 36 2.45 13.02 20.70
N ALA A 37 2.19 12.63 19.46
CA ALA A 37 1.03 13.07 18.69
C ALA A 37 0.00 11.95 18.60
N ASP A 38 -1.28 12.32 18.74
CA ASP A 38 -2.42 11.41 18.57
C ASP A 38 -3.04 11.59 17.19
N PHE A 39 -2.95 10.54 16.36
CA PHE A 39 -3.40 10.53 14.98
C PHE A 39 -4.84 10.03 14.80
N ARG A 40 -5.64 9.92 15.86
CA ARG A 40 -7.06 9.51 15.75
C ARG A 40 -7.83 10.32 14.72
N GLN A 41 -7.63 11.64 14.71
CA GLN A 41 -8.34 12.56 13.82
C GLN A 41 -7.67 12.72 12.44
N GLN A 42 -6.74 11.82 12.09
CA GLN A 42 -6.07 11.89 10.80
C GLN A 42 -7.03 11.52 9.66
N SER A 43 -6.87 12.23 8.53
CA SER A 43 -7.51 11.91 7.26
C SER A 43 -6.46 11.56 6.22
N GLY A 44 -6.79 10.72 5.25
CA GLY A 44 -5.86 10.34 4.19
C GLY A 44 -6.10 8.95 3.63
N VAL A 45 -5.06 8.32 3.16
CA VAL A 45 -5.09 6.94 2.63
C VAL A 45 -4.33 6.02 3.58
N TYR A 46 -4.79 4.78 3.70
CA TYR A 46 -4.10 3.76 4.49
C TYR A 46 -4.05 2.42 3.74
N VAL A 47 -3.05 1.64 4.08
CA VAL A 47 -2.82 0.29 3.55
C VAL A 47 -2.75 -0.66 4.73
N LEU A 48 -3.47 -1.78 4.66
CA LEU A 48 -3.41 -2.85 5.65
C LEU A 48 -2.60 -4.01 5.09
N TYR A 49 -1.81 -4.64 5.94
CA TYR A 49 -0.93 -5.75 5.59
C TYR A 49 -1.20 -6.96 6.49
N ASP A 50 -1.03 -8.14 5.95
CA ASP A 50 -1.06 -9.39 6.71
C ASP A 50 0.22 -9.62 7.55
N LYS A 51 0.33 -10.81 8.15
CA LYS A 51 1.50 -11.22 8.94
C LYS A 51 2.81 -11.28 8.15
N ASP A 52 2.73 -11.47 6.83
CA ASP A 52 3.87 -11.58 5.92
C ASP A 52 4.18 -10.24 5.23
N MET A 53 3.60 -9.13 5.72
CA MET A 53 3.72 -7.77 5.19
C MET A 53 3.18 -7.63 3.75
N ILE A 54 2.30 -8.53 3.32
CA ILE A 54 1.64 -8.46 2.02
C ILE A 54 0.45 -7.50 2.13
N PRO A 55 0.31 -6.50 1.24
CA PRO A 55 -0.83 -5.61 1.26
C PRO A 55 -2.12 -6.37 0.96
N VAL A 56 -3.09 -6.27 1.88
CA VAL A 56 -4.39 -6.95 1.77
C VAL A 56 -5.54 -6.01 1.49
N TYR A 57 -5.37 -4.72 1.82
CA TYR A 57 -6.42 -3.71 1.63
C TYR A 57 -5.83 -2.31 1.53
N VAL A 58 -6.41 -1.49 0.67
CA VAL A 58 -6.20 -0.03 0.60
C VAL A 58 -7.53 0.67 0.85
N GLY A 59 -7.52 1.71 1.67
CA GLY A 59 -8.72 2.47 1.99
C GLY A 59 -8.45 3.94 2.25
N GLN A 60 -9.53 4.72 2.29
CA GLN A 60 -9.53 6.14 2.62
C GLN A 60 -10.12 6.41 4.00
N ALA A 61 -9.60 7.44 4.65
CA ALA A 61 -10.12 8.03 5.89
C ALA A 61 -10.40 9.52 5.69
N GLY A 62 -11.45 10.03 6.33
CA GLY A 62 -11.87 11.43 6.22
C GLY A 62 -13.04 11.69 5.26
N ARG A 63 -13.47 10.69 4.51
CA ARG A 63 -14.69 10.76 3.70
C ARG A 63 -15.91 10.37 4.55
N GLY A 64 -16.94 11.23 4.59
CA GLY A 64 -18.16 10.92 5.33
C GLY A 64 -17.99 10.84 6.87
N ASN A 65 -17.13 11.68 7.44
CA ASN A 65 -16.83 11.81 8.88
C ASN A 65 -16.01 10.69 9.54
N ALA A 66 -15.66 9.61 8.85
CA ALA A 66 -14.82 8.56 9.42
C ALA A 66 -13.33 8.89 9.25
N ASN A 67 -12.66 9.28 10.34
CA ASN A 67 -11.22 9.49 10.40
C ASN A 67 -10.43 8.15 10.34
N LEU A 68 -9.10 8.22 10.36
CA LEU A 68 -8.24 7.04 10.30
C LEU A 68 -8.55 6.04 11.44
N PHE A 69 -8.67 6.53 12.66
CA PHE A 69 -8.94 5.68 13.82
C PHE A 69 -10.30 4.98 13.73
N GLU A 70 -11.35 5.69 13.31
CA GLU A 70 -12.68 5.10 13.14
C GLU A 70 -12.68 4.03 12.03
N ARG A 71 -11.93 4.25 10.95
CA ARG A 71 -11.77 3.25 9.89
C ARG A 71 -11.06 1.99 10.39
N LEU A 72 -9.93 2.15 11.09
CA LEU A 72 -9.22 1.01 11.68
C LEU A 72 -10.10 0.27 12.70
N LYS A 73 -10.86 1.01 13.52
CA LYS A 73 -11.79 0.43 14.48
C LYS A 73 -12.94 -0.34 13.82
N GLN A 74 -13.45 0.13 12.68
CA GLN A 74 -14.45 -0.59 11.90
C GLN A 74 -13.92 -1.97 11.45
N HIS A 75 -12.64 -2.05 11.04
CA HIS A 75 -11.99 -3.30 10.62
C HIS A 75 -11.69 -4.27 11.79
N GLU A 76 -11.85 -3.82 13.04
CA GLU A 76 -11.80 -4.67 14.23
C GLU A 76 -13.16 -5.34 14.55
N HIS A 77 -14.22 -4.94 13.89
CA HIS A 77 -15.53 -5.49 14.16
C HIS A 77 -15.69 -6.87 13.50
N GLY A 78 -16.18 -7.86 14.24
CA GLY A 78 -16.28 -9.24 13.77
C GLY A 78 -17.15 -9.45 12.52
N SER A 79 -18.03 -8.49 12.17
CA SER A 79 -18.81 -8.51 10.93
C SER A 79 -18.07 -7.89 9.73
N ASP A 80 -16.92 -7.24 9.93
CA ASP A 80 -16.13 -6.67 8.83
C ASP A 80 -15.34 -7.78 8.12
N HIS A 81 -15.29 -7.71 6.79
CA HIS A 81 -14.58 -8.70 5.98
C HIS A 81 -13.03 -8.66 6.16
N LEU A 82 -12.50 -7.63 6.82
CA LEU A 82 -11.08 -7.47 7.15
C LEU A 82 -10.74 -7.96 8.56
N TRP A 83 -11.75 -8.34 9.35
CA TRP A 83 -11.53 -8.80 10.71
C TRP A 83 -10.52 -9.95 10.77
N ASN A 84 -9.50 -9.81 11.62
CA ASN A 84 -8.38 -10.75 11.79
C ASN A 84 -7.56 -11.06 10.52
N ARG A 85 -7.64 -10.21 9.47
CA ARG A 85 -6.90 -10.43 8.22
C ARG A 85 -5.73 -9.49 8.02
N TRP A 86 -5.44 -8.62 8.99
CA TRP A 86 -4.34 -7.67 8.94
C TRP A 86 -3.64 -7.57 10.30
N ILE A 87 -2.33 -7.28 10.25
CA ILE A 87 -1.46 -7.17 11.43
C ILE A 87 -0.76 -5.81 11.44
N TYR A 88 -0.37 -5.31 10.25
CA TYR A 88 0.32 -4.03 10.11
C TYR A 88 -0.50 -3.07 9.26
N PHE A 89 -0.23 -1.79 9.42
CA PHE A 89 -0.81 -0.77 8.56
C PHE A 89 0.17 0.38 8.31
N SER A 90 0.09 0.96 7.13
CA SER A 90 0.74 2.22 6.78
C SER A 90 -0.33 3.25 6.49
N TRP A 91 -0.03 4.51 6.73
CA TRP A 91 -0.97 5.59 6.48
C TRP A 91 -0.26 6.84 5.98
N PHE A 92 -0.95 7.62 5.16
CA PHE A 92 -0.50 8.85 4.53
C PHE A 92 -1.53 9.93 4.81
N GLY A 93 -1.19 10.85 5.70
CA GLY A 93 -2.15 11.78 6.31
C GLY A 93 -2.10 13.19 5.76
N LEU A 94 -3.25 13.83 5.71
CA LEU A 94 -3.45 15.20 5.23
C LEU A 94 -3.35 16.23 6.35
N CYS A 95 -3.59 15.85 7.62
CA CYS A 95 -3.49 16.75 8.76
C CYS A 95 -2.04 16.83 9.22
N LYS A 96 -1.52 18.04 9.44
CA LYS A 96 -0.15 18.27 9.90
C LYS A 96 -0.06 18.04 11.42
N ALA A 97 0.93 17.30 11.90
CA ALA A 97 1.29 17.26 13.32
C ALA A 97 2.14 18.47 13.69
N ASN A 98 1.73 19.22 14.71
CA ASN A 98 2.43 20.35 15.28
C ASN A 98 3.49 19.89 16.29
N LYS A 99 4.39 20.79 16.68
CA LYS A 99 5.45 20.48 17.68
C LYS A 99 4.90 20.11 19.06
N ASP A 100 3.72 20.58 19.39
CA ASP A 100 3.01 20.28 20.65
C ASP A 100 2.27 18.94 20.65
N GLY A 101 2.27 18.23 19.51
CA GLY A 101 1.58 16.95 19.31
C GLY A 101 0.12 17.07 18.85
N THR A 102 -0.40 18.29 18.67
CA THR A 102 -1.74 18.48 18.11
C THR A 102 -1.75 18.28 16.59
N LEU A 103 -2.89 17.87 16.03
CA LEU A 103 -3.09 17.87 14.58
C LEU A 103 -3.74 19.18 14.15
N SER A 104 -3.10 19.89 13.21
CA SER A 104 -3.79 20.97 12.51
C SER A 104 -4.73 20.35 11.49
N MET A 105 -6.01 20.55 11.68
CA MET A 105 -6.98 20.36 10.61
C MET A 105 -6.59 21.34 9.51
N SER A 106 -6.41 20.88 8.26
CA SER A 106 -6.23 21.78 7.12
C SER A 106 -7.32 22.87 7.16
N ASP A 107 -7.02 24.10 6.76
CA ASP A 107 -7.77 25.35 6.94
C ASP A 107 -9.26 25.37 6.56
N ASN A 108 -9.86 24.24 6.26
CA ASN A 108 -11.30 24.08 6.09
C ASN A 108 -11.90 23.60 7.40
N ALA A 109 -12.39 24.54 8.20
CA ALA A 109 -13.11 24.34 9.45
C ALA A 109 -14.35 23.41 9.32
N ASP A 110 -14.80 23.16 8.12
CA ASP A 110 -15.75 22.11 7.79
C ASP A 110 -15.00 20.87 7.39
N ARG A 111 -15.16 19.76 8.11
CA ARG A 111 -14.60 18.41 7.91
C ARG A 111 -14.76 17.84 6.48
N LYS A 112 -15.09 18.65 5.51
CA LYS A 112 -15.21 18.33 4.10
C LYS A 112 -13.87 18.57 3.43
N ILE A 113 -13.18 17.51 3.10
CA ILE A 113 -12.07 17.54 2.14
C ILE A 113 -12.60 18.28 0.90
N SER A 114 -11.92 19.35 0.46
CA SER A 114 -12.34 20.08 -0.74
C SER A 114 -12.38 19.12 -1.95
N GLY A 115 -13.25 19.37 -2.91
CA GLY A 115 -13.43 18.50 -4.08
C GLY A 115 -12.10 18.09 -4.72
N ALA A 116 -11.18 19.06 -4.94
CA ALA A 116 -9.88 18.79 -5.53
C ALA A 116 -8.99 17.84 -4.68
N VAL A 117 -9.04 17.95 -3.34
CA VAL A 117 -8.29 17.06 -2.45
C VAL A 117 -8.96 15.69 -2.39
N SER A 118 -10.29 15.62 -2.44
CA SER A 118 -11.03 14.36 -2.52
C SER A 118 -10.70 13.62 -3.82
N ASP A 119 -10.61 14.31 -4.95
CA ASP A 119 -10.26 13.72 -6.23
C ASP A 119 -8.83 13.19 -6.20
N ALA A 120 -7.86 13.95 -5.67
CA ALA A 120 -6.49 13.50 -5.51
C ALA A 120 -6.37 12.27 -4.59
N LEU A 121 -7.18 12.17 -3.53
CA LEU A 121 -7.21 10.98 -2.68
C LEU A 121 -7.77 9.76 -3.41
N ASN A 122 -8.83 9.96 -4.20
CA ASN A 122 -9.39 8.90 -5.04
C ASN A 122 -8.34 8.38 -6.05
N ASP A 123 -7.58 9.30 -6.65
CA ASP A 123 -6.53 8.93 -7.60
C ASP A 123 -5.37 8.17 -6.92
N ILE A 124 -4.94 8.63 -5.73
CA ILE A 124 -3.90 7.94 -4.94
C ILE A 124 -4.38 6.56 -4.50
N GLU A 125 -5.59 6.44 -3.96
CA GLU A 125 -6.17 5.15 -3.59
C GLU A 125 -6.25 4.22 -4.80
N GLY A 126 -6.76 4.73 -5.92
CA GLY A 126 -6.88 4.00 -7.17
C GLY A 126 -5.52 3.51 -7.68
N ALA A 127 -4.49 4.35 -7.66
CA ALA A 127 -3.14 3.98 -8.05
C ALA A 127 -2.55 2.88 -7.15
N LEU A 128 -2.76 2.97 -5.83
CA LEU A 128 -2.32 1.95 -4.88
C LEU A 128 -3.06 0.63 -5.07
N ILE A 129 -4.38 0.66 -5.30
CA ILE A 129 -5.16 -0.56 -5.58
C ILE A 129 -4.66 -1.23 -6.86
N LEU A 130 -4.40 -0.47 -7.94
CA LEU A 130 -3.91 -1.03 -9.20
C LEU A 130 -2.50 -1.58 -9.11
N SER A 131 -1.61 -0.92 -8.38
CA SER A 131 -0.20 -1.32 -8.29
C SER A 131 0.05 -2.46 -7.31
N MET A 132 -0.76 -2.54 -6.24
CA MET A 132 -0.59 -3.55 -5.18
C MET A 132 -1.53 -4.75 -5.31
N GLU A 133 -2.60 -4.62 -6.10
CA GLU A 133 -3.65 -5.65 -6.29
C GLU A 133 -4.10 -6.31 -4.96
N PRO A 134 -4.50 -5.53 -3.94
CA PRO A 134 -4.78 -6.08 -2.61
C PRO A 134 -6.00 -7.00 -2.67
N LYS A 135 -5.84 -8.23 -2.20
CA LYS A 135 -6.82 -9.33 -2.33
C LYS A 135 -8.20 -9.04 -1.72
N LEU A 136 -8.29 -8.15 -0.75
CA LEU A 136 -9.52 -7.86 -0.01
C LEU A 136 -10.22 -6.57 -0.43
N ASN A 137 -9.70 -5.84 -1.43
CA ASN A 137 -10.42 -4.74 -2.03
C ASN A 137 -11.56 -5.30 -2.90
N LYS A 138 -12.81 -5.08 -2.46
CA LYS A 138 -14.01 -5.53 -3.20
C LYS A 138 -14.26 -4.74 -4.48
N GLN A 139 -13.77 -3.51 -4.52
CA GLN A 139 -13.87 -2.63 -5.69
C GLN A 139 -12.47 -2.39 -6.24
N GLY A 140 -12.33 -2.54 -7.55
CA GLY A 140 -11.11 -2.15 -8.25
C GLY A 140 -10.93 -0.63 -8.28
N ALA A 141 -9.75 -0.19 -8.70
CA ALA A 141 -9.46 1.22 -8.89
C ALA A 141 -10.39 1.84 -9.95
N ARG A 142 -10.83 3.07 -9.69
CA ARG A 142 -11.65 3.85 -10.61
C ARG A 142 -11.02 5.21 -10.84
N PHE A 143 -10.51 5.42 -12.05
CA PHE A 143 -10.05 6.72 -12.50
C PHE A 143 -11.11 7.38 -13.36
N LYS A 144 -11.46 8.63 -13.04
CA LYS A 144 -12.40 9.39 -13.87
C LYS A 144 -11.62 10.15 -14.96
N GLY A 145 -11.86 9.78 -16.22
CA GLY A 145 -11.25 10.48 -17.36
C GLY A 145 -9.77 10.15 -17.60
N VAL A 146 -9.20 9.14 -16.92
CA VAL A 146 -7.83 8.67 -17.15
C VAL A 146 -7.84 7.52 -18.14
N LEU A 147 -6.97 7.58 -19.14
CA LEU A 147 -6.85 6.56 -20.18
C LEU A 147 -5.85 5.49 -19.76
N LYS A 148 -6.24 4.23 -19.93
CA LYS A 148 -5.34 3.08 -19.75
C LYS A 148 -4.62 2.83 -21.09
N PHE A 149 -3.31 2.72 -21.03
CA PHE A 149 -2.49 2.25 -22.14
C PHE A 149 -1.99 0.85 -21.85
N SER A 150 -1.93 0.00 -22.88
CA SER A 150 -1.21 -1.25 -22.84
C SER A 150 0.17 -1.05 -23.46
N GLN A 151 1.15 -1.79 -22.95
CA GLN A 151 2.48 -1.79 -23.56
C GLN A 151 2.38 -2.36 -24.98
N SER A 152 3.01 -1.70 -25.96
CA SER A 152 3.20 -2.28 -27.28
C SER A 152 4.31 -3.32 -27.20
N ILE A 153 4.10 -4.45 -27.81
CA ILE A 153 5.15 -5.44 -28.04
C ILE A 153 5.94 -4.94 -29.27
N ASP A 154 7.25 -4.80 -29.09
CA ASP A 154 8.16 -4.48 -30.18
C ASP A 154 8.64 -5.80 -30.76
N GLU A 155 8.20 -6.11 -31.98
CA GLU A 155 8.49 -7.38 -32.65
C GLU A 155 10.00 -7.58 -32.85
N GLU A 156 10.76 -6.49 -33.09
CA GLU A 156 12.22 -6.58 -33.22
C GLU A 156 12.89 -6.97 -31.89
N VAL A 157 12.38 -6.47 -30.75
CA VAL A 157 12.89 -6.83 -29.42
C VAL A 157 12.52 -8.27 -29.05
N GLU A 158 11.32 -8.72 -29.46
CA GLU A 158 10.87 -10.09 -29.24
C GLU A 158 11.70 -11.10 -30.06
N GLU A 159 11.97 -10.79 -31.34
CA GLU A 159 12.85 -11.62 -32.19
C GLU A 159 14.29 -11.66 -31.65
N MET A 160 14.85 -10.52 -31.20
CA MET A 160 16.18 -10.49 -30.57
C MET A 160 16.25 -11.34 -29.31
N SER A 161 15.21 -11.29 -28.47
CA SER A 161 15.13 -12.09 -27.23
C SER A 161 15.06 -13.57 -27.52
N LEU A 162 14.31 -13.98 -28.52
CA LEU A 162 14.22 -15.38 -28.96
C LEU A 162 15.56 -15.87 -29.54
N TYR A 163 16.23 -15.05 -30.34
CA TYR A 163 17.55 -15.37 -30.89
C TYR A 163 18.60 -15.59 -29.77
N GLU A 164 18.62 -14.71 -28.75
CA GLU A 164 19.53 -14.88 -27.59
C GLU A 164 19.24 -16.16 -26.80
N VAL A 165 17.98 -16.57 -26.70
CA VAL A 165 17.60 -17.83 -26.06
C VAL A 165 18.06 -19.03 -26.88
N ASP A 166 17.88 -19.00 -28.19
CA ASP A 166 18.31 -20.07 -29.09
C ASP A 166 19.84 -20.25 -29.07
N GLU A 167 20.63 -19.16 -29.16
CA GLU A 167 22.08 -19.22 -29.02
C GLU A 167 22.51 -19.83 -27.68
N ARG A 168 21.77 -19.56 -26.63
CA ARG A 168 22.06 -20.09 -25.29
C ARG A 168 21.73 -21.59 -25.19
N ILE A 169 20.67 -22.04 -25.85
CA ILE A 169 20.30 -23.43 -25.96
C ILE A 169 21.40 -24.19 -26.73
N ASP A 170 21.80 -23.72 -27.90
CA ASP A 170 22.87 -24.31 -28.70
C ASP A 170 24.18 -24.44 -27.92
N SER A 171 24.55 -23.40 -27.18
CA SER A 171 25.72 -23.41 -26.30
C SER A 171 25.66 -24.47 -25.20
N LEU A 172 24.45 -24.68 -24.64
CA LEU A 172 24.22 -25.70 -23.60
C LEU A 172 24.28 -27.12 -24.18
N GLU A 173 23.73 -27.34 -25.38
CA GLU A 173 23.78 -28.61 -26.08
C GLU A 173 25.23 -29.03 -26.38
N VAL A 174 26.05 -28.11 -26.89
CA VAL A 174 27.49 -28.38 -27.12
C VAL A 174 28.22 -28.72 -25.83
N LYS A 175 27.90 -28.07 -24.70
CA LYS A 175 28.48 -28.41 -23.38
C LYS A 175 28.04 -29.79 -22.91
N LEU A 176 26.78 -30.13 -23.10
CA LEU A 176 26.19 -31.39 -22.71
C LEU A 176 26.88 -32.55 -23.48
N GLU A 177 27.07 -32.42 -24.79
CA GLU A 177 27.78 -33.40 -25.61
C GLU A 177 29.23 -33.63 -25.13
N LYS A 178 29.94 -32.54 -24.74
CA LYS A 178 31.29 -32.65 -24.18
C LYS A 178 31.30 -33.45 -22.86
N ILE A 179 30.33 -33.19 -21.99
CA ILE A 179 30.20 -33.91 -20.72
C ILE A 179 29.91 -35.39 -20.96
N VAL A 180 28.96 -35.71 -21.85
CA VAL A 180 28.63 -37.08 -22.22
C VAL A 180 29.86 -37.83 -22.77
N LYS A 181 30.66 -37.20 -23.65
CA LYS A 181 31.92 -37.75 -24.17
C LYS A 181 32.97 -37.98 -23.07
N LEU A 182 33.05 -37.14 -22.06
CA LEU A 182 33.94 -37.32 -20.91
C LEU A 182 33.49 -38.48 -20.03
N ILE A 183 32.23 -38.57 -19.71
CA ILE A 183 31.67 -39.70 -18.92
C ILE A 183 31.90 -41.04 -19.61
N SER A 184 31.68 -41.12 -20.94
CA SER A 184 31.91 -42.34 -21.69
C SER A 184 33.37 -42.79 -21.76
N LYS A 185 34.33 -41.87 -21.54
CA LYS A 185 35.76 -42.19 -21.43
C LYS A 185 36.18 -42.67 -20.03
N LEU A 186 35.44 -42.25 -18.99
CA LEU A 186 35.71 -42.65 -17.60
C LEU A 186 35.09 -44.02 -17.23
N SER A 187 34.16 -44.49 -18.05
CA SER A 187 33.48 -45.79 -17.87
C SER A 187 34.11 -46.94 -18.66
N LYS A 188 35.26 -46.70 -19.24
CA LYS A 188 36.13 -47.73 -19.88
C LYS A 188 37.40 -47.93 -19.06
#